data_a00b877ecbc2c542cc702b946dd16cfb
#
_entry.id   a00b877ecbc2c542cc702b946dd16cfb
#
_cell.length_a   1.000
_cell.length_b   1.000
_cell.length_c   1.000
_cell.angle_alpha   90.00
_cell.angle_beta   90.00
_cell.angle_gamma   90.00
#
_symmetry.space_group_name_H-M   'P 1'
#
loop_
_entity.id
_entity.type
_entity.pdbx_description
1 polymer ?
#
loop_
_entity_poly.entity_id
_entity_poly.type
_entity_poly.pdbx_seq_one_letter_code
_entity_poly.pdbx_strand_id
1 'polypeptide(L)'
;MKYNFPNHLKGLNNYEVLTSQKLYGYNSIKANHKNSWYILLFDILKEPMLLLLIAVTIIYVIVGNYSEALFMLGAIIAVSGISFYQDNRSKKALEALEKLNEPLSMVIRNSKVIQIPTNEIAVGDLCIIEEGKMINADGKILHSNDFSVNEASLTGESFSVFKNPETDDNKVYSGTLVVSGLAVFEVENIGAKTKLGKIGQSIQNIKEEVSPLQLQITKFVKWMAFIGI
;
A
#
# COMPACT_ATOMS: atom_id res chain seq x y z
N MET A 1 -18.15 28.90 10.32
CA MET A 1 -18.11 27.43 10.22
C MET A 1 -18.66 27.06 8.84
N LYS A 2 -17.89 26.33 8.03
CA LYS A 2 -18.24 26.02 6.64
C LYS A 2 -19.35 24.96 6.50
N TYR A 3 -19.62 24.21 7.60
CA TYR A 3 -20.55 23.09 7.59
C TYR A 3 -21.60 23.25 8.70
N ASN A 4 -22.87 23.13 8.32
CA ASN A 4 -24.00 23.13 9.24
C ASN A 4 -24.65 21.74 9.20
N PHE A 5 -24.14 20.83 10.03
CA PHE A 5 -24.66 19.47 10.11
C PHE A 5 -25.72 19.33 11.20
N PRO A 6 -26.65 18.38 11.08
CA PRO A 6 -27.61 18.07 12.12
C PRO A 6 -26.93 17.74 13.46
N ASN A 7 -27.47 18.28 14.57
CA ASN A 7 -26.87 18.14 15.90
C ASN A 7 -26.74 16.71 16.43
N HIS A 8 -27.34 15.74 15.79
CA HIS A 8 -27.26 14.34 16.17
C HIS A 8 -25.95 13.64 15.70
N LEU A 9 -25.17 14.26 14.80
CA LEU A 9 -23.92 13.71 14.29
C LEU A 9 -22.74 14.06 15.23
N LYS A 10 -22.59 13.28 16.31
CA LYS A 10 -21.55 13.52 17.33
C LYS A 10 -20.19 12.93 16.98
N GLY A 11 -20.17 11.83 16.22
CA GLY A 11 -18.96 11.06 15.91
C GLY A 11 -18.33 10.40 17.13
N LEU A 12 -17.27 9.64 16.91
CA LEU A 12 -16.55 8.92 17.96
C LEU A 12 -15.81 9.86 18.92
N ASN A 13 -15.69 9.45 20.17
CA ASN A 13 -14.77 10.07 21.11
C ASN A 13 -13.36 9.43 21.01
N ASN A 14 -12.35 10.04 21.65
CA ASN A 14 -10.96 9.58 21.56
C ASN A 14 -10.77 8.14 22.08
N TYR A 15 -11.52 7.73 23.09
CA TYR A 15 -11.44 6.37 23.64
C TYR A 15 -12.03 5.34 22.67
N GLU A 16 -13.17 5.66 22.05
CA GLU A 16 -13.82 4.83 21.04
C GLU A 16 -12.93 4.67 19.80
N VAL A 17 -12.26 5.74 19.34
CA VAL A 17 -11.30 5.70 18.26
C VAL A 17 -10.16 4.73 18.56
N LEU A 18 -9.53 4.85 19.73
CA LEU A 18 -8.44 3.95 20.12
C LEU A 18 -8.89 2.50 20.24
N THR A 19 -10.11 2.27 20.72
CA THR A 19 -10.70 0.93 20.83
C THR A 19 -10.97 0.35 19.44
N SER A 20 -11.54 1.13 18.54
CA SER A 20 -11.79 0.75 17.16
C SER A 20 -10.48 0.43 16.42
N GLN A 21 -9.45 1.28 16.55
CA GLN A 21 -8.14 1.05 15.93
C GLN A 21 -7.45 -0.21 16.48
N LYS A 22 -7.59 -0.53 17.76
CA LYS A 22 -7.08 -1.79 18.34
C LYS A 22 -7.81 -3.02 17.77
N LEU A 23 -9.11 -2.91 17.50
CA LEU A 23 -9.94 -4.04 17.05
C LEU A 23 -9.83 -4.26 15.54
N TYR A 24 -9.86 -3.19 14.76
CA TYR A 24 -9.94 -3.23 13.30
C TYR A 24 -8.62 -2.89 12.59
N GLY A 25 -7.65 -2.31 13.30
CA GLY A 25 -6.39 -1.82 12.75
C GLY A 25 -6.49 -0.41 12.17
N TYR A 26 -5.51 -0.05 11.35
CA TYR A 26 -5.43 1.23 10.65
C TYR A 26 -5.97 1.12 9.23
N ASN A 27 -6.46 2.23 8.66
CA ASN A 27 -6.94 2.30 7.28
C ASN A 27 -5.75 2.29 6.28
N SER A 28 -5.13 1.14 6.13
CA SER A 28 -3.98 0.94 5.25
C SER A 28 -4.19 -0.31 4.39
N ILE A 29 -3.99 -0.16 3.08
CA ILE A 29 -3.99 -1.27 2.11
C ILE A 29 -2.59 -1.91 2.03
N LYS A 30 -1.58 -1.29 2.66
CA LYS A 30 -0.21 -1.80 2.63
C LYS A 30 -0.17 -3.22 3.18
N ALA A 31 0.19 -4.17 2.32
CA ALA A 31 0.64 -5.47 2.77
C ALA A 31 1.76 -5.26 3.79
N ASN A 32 1.67 -5.92 4.94
CA ASN A 32 2.70 -5.91 5.97
C ASN A 32 3.98 -6.48 5.35
N HIS A 33 4.77 -5.65 4.67
CA HIS A 33 6.14 -5.99 4.35
C HIS A 33 6.87 -6.13 5.69
N LYS A 34 6.93 -7.34 6.19
CA LYS A 34 7.86 -7.69 7.26
C LYS A 34 9.24 -7.31 6.71
N ASN A 35 9.71 -6.12 7.07
CA ASN A 35 11.09 -5.69 6.87
C ASN A 35 11.99 -6.56 7.77
N SER A 36 12.12 -7.83 7.42
CA SER A 36 13.04 -8.73 8.09
C SER A 36 14.40 -8.49 7.47
N TRP A 37 15.37 -8.08 8.27
CA TRP A 37 16.74 -7.81 7.83
C TRP A 37 17.34 -8.99 7.04
N TYR A 38 16.90 -10.23 7.31
CA TYR A 38 17.33 -11.43 6.57
C TYR A 38 16.82 -11.42 5.11
N ILE A 39 15.63 -10.86 4.86
CA ILE A 39 15.07 -10.76 3.50
C ILE A 39 15.94 -9.80 2.69
N LEU A 40 16.32 -8.67 3.27
CA LEU A 40 17.23 -7.70 2.65
C LEU A 40 18.60 -8.35 2.34
N LEU A 41 19.15 -9.11 3.28
CA LEU A 41 20.42 -9.80 3.10
C LEU A 41 20.33 -10.88 2.01
N PHE A 42 19.20 -11.57 1.93
CA PHE A 42 18.96 -12.60 0.91
C PHE A 42 18.72 -12.00 -0.48
N ASP A 43 18.11 -10.81 -0.54
CA ASP A 43 17.90 -10.09 -1.81
C ASP A 43 19.22 -9.54 -2.35
N ILE A 44 20.10 -9.03 -1.48
CA ILE A 44 21.47 -8.62 -1.85
C ILE A 44 22.27 -9.83 -2.36
N LEU A 45 22.19 -10.98 -1.67
CA LEU A 45 22.89 -12.20 -2.11
C LEU A 45 22.39 -12.78 -3.43
N LYS A 46 21.18 -12.44 -3.86
CA LYS A 46 20.62 -12.83 -5.18
C LYS A 46 21.11 -11.97 -6.34
N GLU A 47 21.79 -10.86 -6.04
CA GLU A 47 22.31 -9.97 -7.07
C GLU A 47 23.32 -10.73 -7.95
N PRO A 48 23.13 -10.78 -9.30
CA PRO A 48 23.96 -11.60 -10.18
C PRO A 48 25.44 -11.28 -10.09
N MET A 49 25.78 -10.01 -9.87
CA MET A 49 27.15 -9.54 -9.75
C MET A 49 27.82 -10.07 -8.48
N LEU A 50 27.08 -10.13 -7.38
CA LEU A 50 27.55 -10.61 -6.08
C LEU A 50 27.70 -12.14 -6.09
N LEU A 51 26.77 -12.86 -6.75
CA LEU A 51 26.88 -14.31 -6.98
C LEU A 51 28.15 -14.67 -7.76
N LEU A 52 28.48 -13.88 -8.80
CA LEU A 52 29.68 -14.09 -9.59
C LEU A 52 30.95 -13.88 -8.75
N LEU A 53 30.98 -12.81 -7.94
CA LEU A 53 32.11 -12.57 -7.01
C LEU A 53 32.28 -13.71 -5.99
N ILE A 54 31.19 -14.23 -5.43
CA ILE A 54 31.21 -15.37 -4.51
C ILE A 54 31.75 -16.60 -5.22
N ALA A 55 31.29 -16.91 -6.44
CA ALA A 55 31.75 -18.05 -7.23
C ALA A 55 33.27 -17.97 -7.50
N VAL A 56 33.77 -16.81 -7.92
CA VAL A 56 35.20 -16.57 -8.14
C VAL A 56 35.99 -16.72 -6.84
N THR A 57 35.48 -16.20 -5.71
CA THR A 57 36.13 -16.36 -4.42
C THR A 57 36.29 -17.84 -4.04
N ILE A 58 35.24 -18.65 -4.24
CA ILE A 58 35.28 -20.10 -4.00
C ILE A 58 36.35 -20.79 -4.85
N ILE A 59 36.45 -20.41 -6.14
CA ILE A 59 37.47 -20.95 -7.05
C ILE A 59 38.88 -20.64 -6.53
N TYR A 60 39.14 -19.38 -6.10
CA TYR A 60 40.47 -19.03 -5.55
C TYR A 60 40.80 -19.80 -4.26
N VAL A 61 39.81 -20.07 -3.41
CA VAL A 61 40.02 -20.92 -2.22
C VAL A 61 40.39 -22.37 -2.65
N ILE A 62 39.72 -22.93 -3.66
CA ILE A 62 40.00 -24.32 -4.15
C ILE A 62 41.40 -24.42 -4.78
N VAL A 63 41.80 -23.39 -5.51
CA VAL A 63 43.13 -23.31 -6.14
C VAL A 63 44.28 -23.08 -5.14
N GLY A 64 43.94 -22.69 -3.89
CA GLY A 64 44.92 -22.43 -2.83
C GLY A 64 45.47 -21.00 -2.79
N ASN A 65 44.92 -20.09 -3.60
CA ASN A 65 45.34 -18.70 -3.66
C ASN A 65 44.57 -17.89 -2.61
N TYR A 66 44.96 -18.03 -1.36
CA TYR A 66 44.24 -17.43 -0.20
C TYR A 66 44.36 -15.91 -0.16
N SER A 67 45.44 -15.30 -0.69
CA SER A 67 45.60 -13.85 -0.76
C SER A 67 44.52 -13.21 -1.62
N GLU A 68 44.31 -13.76 -2.81
CA GLU A 68 43.30 -13.29 -3.77
C GLU A 68 41.89 -13.55 -3.25
N ALA A 69 41.67 -14.70 -2.63
CA ALA A 69 40.39 -15.03 -2.00
C ALA A 69 40.04 -14.03 -0.87
N LEU A 70 41.04 -13.65 -0.03
CA LEU A 70 40.83 -12.67 1.04
C LEU A 70 40.52 -11.28 0.50
N PHE A 71 41.22 -10.86 -0.57
CA PHE A 71 40.94 -9.60 -1.25
C PHE A 71 39.53 -9.57 -1.84
N MET A 72 39.09 -10.64 -2.49
CA MET A 72 37.72 -10.78 -3.00
C MET A 72 36.67 -10.75 -1.92
N LEU A 73 36.94 -11.39 -0.78
CA LEU A 73 36.04 -11.37 0.37
C LEU A 73 35.90 -9.94 0.94
N GLY A 74 37.00 -9.18 0.98
CA GLY A 74 36.98 -7.76 1.31
C GLY A 74 36.12 -6.95 0.35
N ALA A 75 36.24 -7.21 -0.96
CA ALA A 75 35.43 -6.57 -1.99
C ALA A 75 33.94 -6.90 -1.83
N ILE A 76 33.58 -8.16 -1.54
CA ILE A 76 32.18 -8.56 -1.29
C ILE A 76 31.61 -7.78 -0.10
N ILE A 77 32.35 -7.68 1.00
CA ILE A 77 31.90 -6.94 2.19
C ILE A 77 31.71 -5.45 1.84
N ALA A 78 32.64 -4.84 1.12
CA ALA A 78 32.58 -3.44 0.74
C ALA A 78 31.38 -3.17 -0.18
N VAL A 79 31.18 -3.98 -1.24
CA VAL A 79 30.06 -3.82 -2.18
C VAL A 79 28.73 -4.03 -1.45
N SER A 80 28.60 -5.09 -0.64
CA SER A 80 27.39 -5.36 0.13
C SER A 80 27.08 -4.23 1.12
N GLY A 81 28.08 -3.67 1.77
CA GLY A 81 27.93 -2.52 2.68
C GLY A 81 27.44 -1.26 1.98
N ILE A 82 27.99 -0.97 0.79
CA ILE A 82 27.55 0.15 -0.05
C ILE A 82 26.12 -0.05 -0.52
N SER A 83 25.78 -1.24 -1.04
CA SER A 83 24.42 -1.58 -1.51
C SER A 83 23.39 -1.45 -0.37
N PHE A 84 23.72 -1.98 0.82
CA PHE A 84 22.87 -1.84 1.98
C PHE A 84 22.65 -0.37 2.40
N TYR A 85 23.71 0.43 2.39
CA TYR A 85 23.61 1.86 2.72
C TYR A 85 22.74 2.61 1.71
N GLN A 86 22.92 2.35 0.39
CA GLN A 86 22.15 2.98 -0.68
C GLN A 86 20.67 2.60 -0.60
N ASP A 87 20.35 1.31 -0.39
CA ASP A 87 18.98 0.82 -0.29
C ASP A 87 18.25 1.44 0.93
N ASN A 88 18.91 1.48 2.07
CA ASN A 88 18.35 2.09 3.28
C ASN A 88 18.12 3.60 3.12
N ARG A 89 19.04 4.31 2.45
CA ARG A 89 18.89 5.73 2.14
C ARG A 89 17.72 5.98 1.19
N SER A 90 17.59 5.15 0.14
CA SER A 90 16.48 5.25 -0.83
C SER A 90 15.13 4.99 -0.17
N LYS A 91 15.03 3.97 0.70
CA LYS A 91 13.81 3.69 1.48
C LYS A 91 13.41 4.86 2.36
N LYS A 92 14.35 5.43 3.12
CA LYS A 92 14.07 6.61 3.95
C LYS A 92 13.62 7.82 3.14
N ALA A 93 14.18 8.03 1.95
CA ALA A 93 13.75 9.12 1.06
C ALA A 93 12.33 8.89 0.55
N LEU A 94 11.98 7.66 0.15
CA LEU A 94 10.62 7.30 -0.25
C LEU A 94 9.61 7.46 0.88
N GLU A 95 9.94 7.01 2.09
CA GLU A 95 9.07 7.18 3.28
C GLU A 95 8.86 8.67 3.61
N ALA A 96 9.88 9.51 3.45
CA ALA A 96 9.75 10.95 3.64
C ALA A 96 8.81 11.58 2.59
N LEU A 97 8.92 11.17 1.32
CA LEU A 97 8.02 11.63 0.25
C LEU A 97 6.59 11.14 0.46
N GLU A 98 6.39 9.90 0.90
CA GLU A 98 5.07 9.38 1.25
C GLU A 98 4.40 10.20 2.35
N LYS A 99 5.15 10.56 3.41
CA LYS A 99 4.63 11.41 4.51
C LYS A 99 4.24 12.81 4.05
N LEU A 100 4.97 13.39 3.10
CA LEU A 100 4.64 14.71 2.55
C LEU A 100 3.35 14.70 1.72
N ASN A 101 3.04 13.57 1.08
CA ASN A 101 1.87 13.39 0.23
C ASN A 101 0.74 12.60 0.92
N GLU A 102 0.79 12.43 2.24
CA GLU A 102 -0.23 11.68 2.96
C GLU A 102 -1.59 12.37 2.82
N PRO A 103 -2.59 11.70 2.23
CA PRO A 103 -3.90 12.31 2.04
C PRO A 103 -4.57 12.52 3.41
N LEU A 104 -5.25 13.66 3.55
CA LEU A 104 -5.99 14.03 4.74
C LEU A 104 -7.48 13.82 4.51
N SER A 105 -8.17 13.34 5.53
CA SER A 105 -9.61 13.13 5.54
C SER A 105 -10.27 13.97 6.61
N MET A 106 -11.47 14.50 6.32
CA MET A 106 -12.25 15.26 7.28
C MET A 106 -13.20 14.33 8.02
N VAL A 107 -13.18 14.38 9.34
CA VAL A 107 -14.03 13.56 10.19
C VAL A 107 -14.71 14.41 11.27
N ILE A 108 -15.85 13.92 11.74
CA ILE A 108 -16.53 14.46 12.93
C ILE A 108 -16.16 13.57 14.12
N ARG A 109 -15.44 14.12 15.09
CA ARG A 109 -15.13 13.47 16.37
C ARG A 109 -15.42 14.43 17.51
N ASN A 110 -16.00 13.95 18.60
CA ASN A 110 -16.41 14.79 19.74
C ASN A 110 -17.25 16.01 19.31
N SER A 111 -18.16 15.84 18.36
CA SER A 111 -19.00 16.91 17.78
C SER A 111 -18.21 18.05 17.13
N LYS A 112 -16.94 17.81 16.74
CA LYS A 112 -16.08 18.77 16.05
C LYS A 112 -15.59 18.19 14.74
N VAL A 113 -15.57 19.03 13.70
CA VAL A 113 -14.94 18.67 12.43
C VAL A 113 -13.43 18.85 12.58
N ILE A 114 -12.70 17.79 12.37
CA ILE A 114 -11.23 17.77 12.40
C ILE A 114 -10.69 17.12 11.15
N GLN A 115 -9.45 17.47 10.80
CA GLN A 115 -8.74 16.86 9.70
C GLN A 115 -7.70 15.89 10.27
N ILE A 116 -7.69 14.67 9.76
CA ILE A 116 -6.79 13.60 10.20
C ILE A 116 -6.10 12.95 8.98
N PRO A 117 -4.93 12.34 9.16
CA PRO A 117 -4.36 11.45 8.16
C PRO A 117 -5.35 10.34 7.78
N THR A 118 -5.46 10.05 6.49
CA THR A 118 -6.43 9.04 5.99
C THR A 118 -6.19 7.66 6.57
N ASN A 119 -4.96 7.32 6.92
CA ASN A 119 -4.61 6.05 7.56
C ASN A 119 -5.14 5.93 9.00
N GLU A 120 -5.49 7.05 9.66
CA GLU A 120 -6.02 7.09 11.02
C GLU A 120 -7.55 6.99 11.09
N ILE A 121 -8.25 6.89 9.95
CA ILE A 121 -9.69 6.64 9.91
C ILE A 121 -9.98 5.32 10.62
N ALA A 122 -10.96 5.36 11.53
CA ALA A 122 -11.40 4.21 12.30
C ALA A 122 -12.82 3.76 11.89
N VAL A 123 -13.14 2.49 12.10
CA VAL A 123 -14.52 1.99 11.90
C VAL A 123 -15.45 2.70 12.92
N GLY A 124 -16.56 3.23 12.43
CA GLY A 124 -17.50 4.03 13.18
C GLY A 124 -17.23 5.56 13.13
N ASP A 125 -16.13 6.00 12.49
CA ASP A 125 -15.90 7.44 12.26
C ASP A 125 -16.97 8.01 11.32
N LEU A 126 -17.35 9.25 11.56
CA LEU A 126 -18.18 10.02 10.64
C LEU A 126 -17.27 10.83 9.72
N CYS A 127 -17.14 10.40 8.48
CA CYS A 127 -16.34 11.08 7.47
C CYS A 127 -17.20 12.08 6.69
N ILE A 128 -16.62 13.24 6.42
CA ILE A 128 -17.18 14.27 5.54
C ILE A 128 -16.43 14.18 4.22
N ILE A 129 -17.17 14.12 3.12
CA ILE A 129 -16.61 14.07 1.78
C ILE A 129 -17.31 15.06 0.87
N GLU A 130 -16.53 15.76 0.04
CA GLU A 130 -16.98 16.80 -0.88
C GLU A 130 -16.61 16.46 -2.32
N GLU A 131 -17.23 17.18 -3.24
CA GLU A 131 -16.92 17.14 -4.68
C GLU A 131 -15.41 17.21 -4.97
N GLY A 132 -14.96 16.41 -5.93
CA GLY A 132 -13.55 16.31 -6.35
C GLY A 132 -12.66 15.54 -5.40
N LYS A 133 -13.19 14.99 -4.30
CA LYS A 133 -12.43 14.16 -3.34
C LYS A 133 -12.68 12.67 -3.58
N MET A 134 -11.66 11.88 -3.25
CA MET A 134 -11.73 10.42 -3.28
C MET A 134 -12.23 9.90 -1.94
N ILE A 135 -13.14 8.93 -1.96
CA ILE A 135 -13.62 8.25 -0.77
C ILE A 135 -12.54 7.29 -0.28
N ASN A 136 -12.19 7.36 1.00
CA ASN A 136 -11.02 6.67 1.55
C ASN A 136 -11.37 5.46 2.44
N ALA A 137 -12.66 5.18 2.64
CA ALA A 137 -13.16 4.03 3.40
C ALA A 137 -14.54 3.62 2.89
N ASP A 138 -14.96 2.37 3.12
CA ASP A 138 -16.33 1.98 2.83
C ASP A 138 -17.25 2.38 3.99
N GLY A 139 -18.45 2.84 3.66
CA GLY A 139 -19.39 3.25 4.70
C GLY A 139 -20.79 3.46 4.20
N LYS A 140 -21.66 3.88 5.15
CA LYS A 140 -23.07 4.15 4.94
C LYS A 140 -23.35 5.64 5.07
N ILE A 141 -24.02 6.22 4.09
CA ILE A 141 -24.39 7.65 4.09
C ILE A 141 -25.45 7.88 5.18
N LEU A 142 -25.18 8.89 6.02
CA LEU A 142 -26.11 9.38 7.05
C LEU A 142 -26.76 10.71 6.66
N HIS A 143 -26.04 11.52 5.86
CA HIS A 143 -26.52 12.80 5.35
C HIS A 143 -25.88 13.09 4.00
N SER A 144 -26.65 13.61 3.05
CA SER A 144 -26.14 14.01 1.76
C SER A 144 -26.86 15.25 1.23
N ASN A 145 -26.17 16.00 0.36
CA ASN A 145 -26.73 17.14 -0.37
C ASN A 145 -26.22 17.06 -1.80
N ASP A 146 -27.12 16.78 -2.76
CA ASP A 146 -26.86 16.63 -4.21
C ASP A 146 -25.65 15.72 -4.50
N PHE A 147 -25.53 14.65 -3.73
CA PHE A 147 -24.34 13.82 -3.70
C PHE A 147 -24.37 12.74 -4.78
N SER A 148 -23.35 12.76 -5.64
CA SER A 148 -23.15 11.72 -6.65
C SER A 148 -21.69 11.27 -6.68
N VAL A 149 -21.49 9.98 -6.99
CA VAL A 149 -20.18 9.32 -7.00
C VAL A 149 -19.96 8.60 -8.34
N ASN A 150 -18.71 8.57 -8.79
CA ASN A 150 -18.29 7.74 -9.91
C ASN A 150 -17.64 6.48 -9.33
N GLU A 151 -18.25 5.33 -9.59
CA GLU A 151 -17.81 4.02 -9.12
C GLU A 151 -17.03 3.22 -10.18
N ALA A 152 -16.56 3.86 -11.24
CA ALA A 152 -15.84 3.21 -12.34
C ALA A 152 -14.65 2.36 -11.90
N SER A 153 -13.95 2.76 -10.82
CA SER A 153 -12.84 2.01 -10.24
C SER A 153 -13.23 0.63 -9.71
N LEU A 154 -14.53 0.42 -9.40
CA LEU A 154 -15.05 -0.82 -8.82
C LEU A 154 -15.93 -1.61 -9.78
N THR A 155 -16.73 -0.92 -10.60
CA THR A 155 -17.72 -1.53 -11.49
C THR A 155 -17.27 -1.57 -12.95
N GLY A 156 -16.34 -0.69 -13.33
CA GLY A 156 -15.94 -0.46 -14.72
C GLY A 156 -16.90 0.47 -15.48
N GLU A 157 -18.00 0.92 -14.86
CA GLU A 157 -19.01 1.79 -15.47
C GLU A 157 -18.70 3.25 -15.15
N SER A 158 -18.61 4.11 -16.19
CA SER A 158 -18.20 5.50 -16.04
C SER A 158 -19.34 6.47 -15.64
N PHE A 159 -20.52 5.98 -15.38
CA PHE A 159 -21.64 6.82 -14.99
C PHE A 159 -21.59 7.20 -13.51
N SER A 160 -21.97 8.46 -13.21
CA SER A 160 -22.16 8.89 -11.83
C SER A 160 -23.48 8.38 -11.28
N VAL A 161 -23.45 7.90 -10.04
CA VAL A 161 -24.63 7.39 -9.33
C VAL A 161 -24.96 8.36 -8.20
N PHE A 162 -26.22 8.81 -8.18
CA PHE A 162 -26.74 9.61 -7.06
C PHE A 162 -26.97 8.72 -5.84
N LYS A 163 -26.51 9.19 -4.70
CA LYS A 163 -26.59 8.46 -3.43
C LYS A 163 -27.29 9.31 -2.37
N ASN A 164 -28.24 8.68 -1.69
CA ASN A 164 -29.05 9.34 -0.66
C ASN A 164 -29.22 8.40 0.54
N PRO A 165 -29.20 8.88 1.81
CA PRO A 165 -29.44 8.04 2.98
C PRO A 165 -30.80 7.32 2.96
N GLU A 166 -31.80 7.85 2.26
CA GLU A 166 -33.17 7.30 2.21
C GLU A 166 -33.35 6.18 1.16
N THR A 167 -32.36 5.99 0.28
CA THR A 167 -32.42 4.95 -0.77
C THR A 167 -31.73 3.67 -0.33
N ASP A 168 -32.06 2.55 -0.98
CA ASP A 168 -31.40 1.27 -0.74
C ASP A 168 -29.89 1.34 -1.09
N ASP A 169 -29.52 2.21 -2.04
CA ASP A 169 -28.13 2.46 -2.44
C ASP A 169 -27.52 3.65 -1.65
N ASN A 170 -27.43 3.47 -0.34
CA ASN A 170 -26.86 4.45 0.60
C ASN A 170 -25.41 4.13 0.99
N LYS A 171 -24.72 3.27 0.24
CA LYS A 171 -23.34 2.89 0.52
C LYS A 171 -22.35 3.64 -0.35
N VAL A 172 -21.22 3.99 0.25
CA VAL A 172 -20.04 4.55 -0.43
C VAL A 172 -18.87 3.61 -0.29
N TYR A 173 -17.98 3.63 -1.26
CA TYR A 173 -16.87 2.70 -1.34
C TYR A 173 -15.54 3.41 -1.52
N SER A 174 -14.52 2.90 -0.87
CA SER A 174 -13.15 3.37 -1.00
C SER A 174 -12.67 3.30 -2.46
N GLY A 175 -11.95 4.34 -2.90
CA GLY A 175 -11.42 4.42 -4.27
C GLY A 175 -12.40 4.97 -5.30
N THR A 176 -13.60 5.40 -4.90
CA THR A 176 -14.57 6.08 -5.77
C THR A 176 -14.43 7.60 -5.67
N LEU A 177 -14.75 8.31 -6.75
CA LEU A 177 -14.59 9.76 -6.85
C LEU A 177 -15.95 10.44 -6.65
N VAL A 178 -16.01 11.45 -5.79
CA VAL A 178 -17.19 12.31 -5.64
C VAL A 178 -17.27 13.26 -6.83
N VAL A 179 -18.37 13.19 -7.58
CA VAL A 179 -18.60 13.98 -8.80
C VAL A 179 -19.33 15.28 -8.45
N SER A 180 -20.26 15.23 -7.50
CA SER A 180 -20.99 16.42 -7.06
C SER A 180 -21.43 16.31 -5.61
N GLY A 181 -21.64 17.46 -4.98
CA GLY A 181 -22.26 17.59 -3.68
C GLY A 181 -21.36 17.26 -2.50
N LEU A 182 -22.02 16.98 -1.37
CA LEU A 182 -21.40 16.68 -0.08
C LEU A 182 -22.15 15.57 0.62
N ALA A 183 -21.40 14.67 1.30
CA ALA A 183 -22.02 13.69 2.17
C ALA A 183 -21.26 13.53 3.49
N VAL A 184 -22.00 13.06 4.49
CA VAL A 184 -21.47 12.52 5.75
C VAL A 184 -21.82 11.04 5.78
N PHE A 185 -20.82 10.20 5.95
CA PHE A 185 -21.00 8.75 6.03
C PHE A 185 -20.30 8.16 7.24
N GLU A 186 -20.87 7.12 7.79
CA GLU A 186 -20.30 6.31 8.86
C GLU A 186 -19.43 5.22 8.25
N VAL A 187 -18.21 5.09 8.73
CA VAL A 187 -17.24 4.10 8.25
C VAL A 187 -17.60 2.70 8.75
N GLU A 188 -17.84 1.79 7.81
CA GLU A 188 -18.10 0.35 8.07
C GLU A 188 -16.84 -0.50 7.90
N ASN A 189 -16.03 -0.24 6.84
CA ASN A 189 -14.83 -1.01 6.55
C ASN A 189 -13.66 -0.10 6.16
N ILE A 190 -12.44 -0.52 6.56
CA ILE A 190 -11.19 0.20 6.32
C ILE A 190 -10.13 -0.72 5.70
N GLY A 191 -9.17 -0.14 5.00
CA GLY A 191 -7.98 -0.79 4.47
C GLY A 191 -8.29 -2.03 3.63
N ALA A 192 -7.67 -3.15 4.00
CA ALA A 192 -7.81 -4.42 3.29
C ALA A 192 -9.23 -5.03 3.33
N LYS A 193 -10.11 -4.57 4.24
CA LYS A 193 -11.50 -5.03 4.35
C LYS A 193 -12.47 -4.27 3.45
N THR A 194 -12.06 -3.15 2.88
CA THR A 194 -12.86 -2.41 1.90
C THR A 194 -13.07 -3.24 0.63
N LYS A 195 -14.06 -2.85 -0.18
CA LYS A 195 -14.32 -3.49 -1.47
C LYS A 195 -13.11 -3.42 -2.39
N LEU A 196 -12.48 -2.24 -2.46
CA LEU A 196 -11.22 -2.03 -3.20
C LEU A 196 -10.06 -2.86 -2.62
N GLY A 197 -9.92 -2.93 -1.30
CA GLY A 197 -8.89 -3.71 -0.61
C GLY A 197 -8.99 -5.21 -0.92
N LYS A 198 -10.20 -5.77 -0.95
CA LYS A 198 -10.45 -7.17 -1.32
C LYS A 198 -10.06 -7.45 -2.78
N ILE A 199 -10.37 -6.53 -3.71
CA ILE A 199 -9.95 -6.63 -5.12
C ILE A 199 -8.41 -6.64 -5.19
N GLY A 200 -7.75 -5.70 -4.50
CA GLY A 200 -6.29 -5.63 -4.44
C GLY A 200 -5.63 -6.90 -3.90
N GLN A 201 -6.18 -7.49 -2.85
CA GLN A 201 -5.70 -8.78 -2.31
C GLN A 201 -5.90 -9.93 -3.31
N SER A 202 -7.02 -9.95 -4.04
CA SER A 202 -7.28 -10.97 -5.06
C SER A 202 -6.25 -10.91 -6.18
N ILE A 203 -5.86 -9.70 -6.60
CA ILE A 203 -4.82 -9.49 -7.63
C ILE A 203 -3.44 -9.92 -7.12
N GLN A 204 -3.08 -9.62 -5.87
CA GLN A 204 -1.79 -10.03 -5.29
C GLN A 204 -1.64 -11.55 -5.19
N ASN A 205 -2.72 -12.28 -5.06
CA ASN A 205 -2.71 -13.75 -5.02
C ASN A 205 -2.60 -14.41 -6.40
N ILE A 206 -2.72 -13.63 -7.50
CA ILE A 206 -2.47 -14.12 -8.84
C ILE A 206 -0.97 -14.31 -8.98
N LYS A 207 -0.51 -15.56 -9.06
CA LYS A 207 0.89 -15.87 -9.38
C LYS A 207 1.20 -15.27 -10.75
N GLU A 208 2.26 -14.46 -10.81
CA GLU A 208 2.79 -14.01 -12.10
C GLU A 208 3.09 -15.24 -12.97
N GLU A 209 2.30 -15.43 -14.01
CA GLU A 209 2.62 -16.43 -15.01
C GLU A 209 3.89 -16.00 -15.74
N VAL A 210 4.91 -16.83 -15.64
CA VAL A 210 6.18 -16.59 -16.33
C VAL A 210 5.90 -16.46 -17.82
N SER A 211 6.20 -15.28 -18.38
CA SER A 211 5.99 -15.03 -19.81
C SER A 211 6.62 -16.15 -20.67
N PRO A 212 5.94 -16.61 -21.75
CA PRO A 212 6.51 -17.61 -22.66
C PRO A 212 7.90 -17.22 -23.18
N LEU A 213 8.15 -15.91 -23.34
CA LEU A 213 9.46 -15.36 -23.73
C LEU A 213 10.51 -15.58 -22.63
N GLN A 214 10.16 -15.33 -21.35
CA GLN A 214 11.07 -15.59 -20.23
C GLN A 214 11.44 -17.08 -20.12
N LEU A 215 10.49 -17.98 -20.37
CA LEU A 215 10.75 -19.42 -20.40
C LEU A 215 11.73 -19.79 -21.52
N GLN A 216 11.58 -19.19 -22.71
CA GLN A 216 12.49 -19.42 -23.83
C GLN A 216 13.89 -18.86 -23.56
N ILE A 217 13.98 -17.65 -23.01
CA ILE A 217 15.26 -17.03 -22.62
C ILE A 217 15.96 -17.89 -21.56
N THR A 218 15.24 -18.32 -20.53
CA THR A 218 15.80 -19.17 -19.47
C THR A 218 16.30 -20.52 -20.02
N LYS A 219 15.54 -21.14 -20.95
CA LYS A 219 15.99 -22.36 -21.65
C LYS A 219 17.24 -22.10 -22.47
N PHE A 220 17.27 -21.01 -23.22
CA PHE A 220 18.40 -20.66 -24.06
C PHE A 220 19.66 -20.39 -23.23
N VAL A 221 19.56 -19.63 -22.16
CA VAL A 221 20.66 -19.35 -21.22
C VAL A 221 21.18 -20.63 -20.58
N LYS A 222 20.30 -21.53 -20.12
CA LYS A 222 20.71 -22.85 -19.59
C LYS A 222 21.45 -23.69 -20.63
N TRP A 223 20.97 -23.67 -21.87
CA TRP A 223 21.62 -24.42 -22.97
C TRP A 223 22.99 -23.85 -23.32
N MET A 224 23.11 -22.51 -23.38
CA MET A 224 24.38 -21.81 -23.57
C MET A 224 25.37 -22.10 -22.43
N ALA A 225 24.92 -22.09 -21.20
CA ALA A 225 25.76 -22.43 -20.04
C ALA A 225 26.26 -23.87 -20.08
N PHE A 226 25.45 -24.81 -20.58
CA PHE A 226 25.82 -26.21 -20.70
C PHE A 226 26.85 -26.45 -21.81
N ILE A 227 26.81 -25.70 -22.94
CA ILE A 227 27.76 -25.78 -24.04
C ILE A 227 29.07 -25.05 -23.73
N GLY A 228 29.02 -24.01 -22.88
CA GLY A 228 30.19 -23.19 -22.52
C GLY A 228 31.07 -23.80 -21.41
N ILE A 229 30.65 -24.93 -20.82
CA ILE A 229 31.45 -25.76 -19.91
C ILE A 229 31.97 -26.97 -20.63
#